data_847f088bd67e50af14aa66d18357d0f5
#
_entry.id   847f088bd67e50af14aa66d18357d0f5
#
_cell.length_a   1.000
_cell.length_b   1.000
_cell.length_c   1.000
_cell.angle_alpha   90.00
_cell.angle_beta   90.00
_cell.angle_gamma   90.00
#
_symmetry.space_group_name_H-M   'P 1'
#
loop_
_entity.id
_entity.type
_entity.pdbx_description
1 polymer ?
#
loop_
_entity_poly.entity_id
_entity_poly.type
_entity_poly.pdbx_seq_one_letter_code
_entity_poly.pdbx_strand_id
1 'polypeptide(L)'
;MIDFPASPTLNQIFTVGTASWRWDGAKWVAYGSGGSYIIAFDIPGVLTLNAVFAHVFAAAAAFPLHFGGSQARGSANATGSPVVTFARSAAASPLSFSNIGTMTITAGTTNPTFITASPPSFVTGDTIRGLVTTGDVSFADLYLTLAGTR
;
A
#
# COMPACT_ATOMS: atom_id res chain seq x y z
N MET A 1 11.44 -5.54 -32.43
CA MET A 1 10.83 -4.22 -32.76
C MET A 1 9.37 -4.32 -32.33
N ILE A 2 8.80 -3.30 -31.66
CA ILE A 2 7.38 -3.27 -31.30
C ILE A 2 6.65 -2.66 -32.48
N ASP A 3 5.61 -3.37 -32.98
CA ASP A 3 4.77 -2.91 -34.08
C ASP A 3 3.48 -2.33 -33.49
N PHE A 4 3.41 -1.01 -33.46
CA PHE A 4 2.24 -0.30 -32.92
C PHE A 4 1.11 -0.23 -33.96
N PRO A 5 -0.17 -0.23 -33.54
CA PRO A 5 -1.32 0.01 -34.43
C PRO A 5 -1.15 1.30 -35.26
N ALA A 6 -1.38 1.20 -36.58
CA ALA A 6 -1.14 2.31 -37.50
C ALA A 6 -2.18 3.45 -37.42
N SER A 7 -3.37 3.18 -36.91
CA SER A 7 -4.47 4.15 -36.78
C SER A 7 -5.10 4.10 -35.40
N PRO A 8 -4.37 4.54 -34.36
CA PRO A 8 -4.86 4.47 -33.00
C PRO A 8 -5.92 5.54 -32.72
N THR A 9 -6.88 5.22 -31.87
CA THR A 9 -7.85 6.19 -31.32
C THR A 9 -7.30 6.82 -30.04
N LEU A 10 -7.74 8.03 -29.71
CA LEU A 10 -7.35 8.72 -28.48
C LEU A 10 -7.63 7.83 -27.23
N ASN A 11 -6.65 7.70 -26.37
CA ASN A 11 -6.65 6.83 -25.18
C ASN A 11 -6.64 5.32 -25.48
N GLN A 12 -6.48 4.90 -26.72
CA GLN A 12 -6.29 3.48 -27.04
C GLN A 12 -5.07 2.93 -26.28
N ILE A 13 -5.25 1.75 -25.65
CA ILE A 13 -4.15 1.03 -24.96
C ILE A 13 -3.69 -0.11 -25.87
N PHE A 14 -2.37 -0.24 -25.97
CA PHE A 14 -1.69 -1.32 -26.67
C PHE A 14 -0.71 -2.00 -25.75
N THR A 15 -0.76 -3.33 -25.61
CA THR A 15 0.05 -4.11 -24.66
C THR A 15 0.84 -5.18 -25.40
N VAL A 16 2.13 -5.28 -25.10
CA VAL A 16 3.03 -6.35 -25.57
C VAL A 16 3.81 -6.90 -24.35
N GLY A 17 3.58 -8.16 -24.02
CA GLY A 17 4.16 -8.76 -22.83
C GLY A 17 3.66 -8.04 -21.57
N THR A 18 4.59 -7.52 -20.76
CA THR A 18 4.28 -6.76 -19.52
C THR A 18 4.26 -5.24 -19.72
N ALA A 19 4.56 -4.76 -20.92
CA ALA A 19 4.60 -3.33 -21.22
C ALA A 19 3.33 -2.88 -21.93
N SER A 20 2.78 -1.75 -21.53
CA SER A 20 1.61 -1.13 -22.15
C SER A 20 1.92 0.31 -22.55
N TRP A 21 1.24 0.76 -23.60
CA TRP A 21 1.31 2.13 -24.10
C TRP A 21 -0.09 2.65 -24.33
N ARG A 22 -0.28 3.94 -24.16
CA ARG A 22 -1.50 4.66 -24.47
C ARG A 22 -1.24 5.69 -25.56
N TRP A 23 -2.16 5.79 -26.53
CA TRP A 23 -2.13 6.85 -27.53
C TRP A 23 -2.64 8.16 -26.93
N ASP A 24 -1.82 9.21 -26.97
CA ASP A 24 -2.17 10.53 -26.43
C ASP A 24 -2.80 11.47 -27.47
N GLY A 25 -2.99 10.97 -28.71
CA GLY A 25 -3.48 11.72 -29.86
C GLY A 25 -2.37 12.08 -30.87
N ALA A 26 -1.10 11.99 -30.48
CA ALA A 26 0.04 12.30 -31.32
C ALA A 26 1.10 11.19 -31.34
N LYS A 27 1.28 10.47 -30.22
CA LYS A 27 2.29 9.43 -30.04
C LYS A 27 1.85 8.38 -29.02
N TRP A 28 2.51 7.23 -29.05
CA TRP A 28 2.40 6.21 -28.01
C TRP A 28 3.28 6.60 -26.82
N VAL A 29 2.66 6.81 -25.67
CA VAL A 29 3.36 7.07 -24.40
C VAL A 29 3.28 5.83 -23.53
N ALA A 30 4.35 5.51 -22.81
CA ALA A 30 4.34 4.39 -21.88
C ALA A 30 3.14 4.54 -20.94
N TYR A 31 2.27 3.51 -20.92
CA TYR A 31 1.08 3.48 -20.10
C TYR A 31 1.24 2.38 -19.09
N GLY A 32 1.48 2.81 -17.88
CA GLY A 32 1.75 2.01 -16.72
C GLY A 32 1.51 0.52 -16.80
N SER A 33 2.50 -0.30 -16.76
CA SER A 33 2.72 -1.07 -15.55
C SER A 33 3.28 -0.06 -14.56
N GLY A 34 2.47 0.48 -13.69
CA GLY A 34 2.92 1.39 -12.68
C GLY A 34 4.13 0.76 -12.02
N GLY A 35 5.26 1.47 -11.99
CA GLY A 35 6.46 0.95 -11.37
C GLY A 35 6.14 0.44 -9.98
N SER A 36 6.79 -0.63 -9.54
CA SER A 36 6.63 -1.13 -8.18
C SER A 36 6.75 0.04 -7.20
N TYR A 37 5.77 0.20 -6.35
CA TYR A 37 5.77 1.21 -5.30
C TYR A 37 5.78 0.50 -3.96
N ILE A 38 6.80 0.77 -3.17
CA ILE A 38 7.00 0.12 -1.88
C ILE A 38 7.07 1.20 -0.82
N ILE A 39 6.26 1.05 0.24
CA ILE A 39 6.37 1.82 1.47
C ILE A 39 6.89 0.87 2.55
N ALA A 40 7.96 1.26 3.22
CA ALA A 40 8.48 0.53 4.37
C ALA A 40 8.29 1.36 5.65
N PHE A 41 7.87 0.67 6.70
CA PHE A 41 7.81 1.20 8.06
C PHE A 41 8.65 0.31 8.97
N ASP A 42 9.42 0.94 9.82
CA ASP A 42 10.17 0.31 10.91
C ASP A 42 9.65 0.91 12.22
N ILE A 43 9.06 0.05 13.06
CA ILE A 43 8.49 0.44 14.35
C ILE A 43 9.28 -0.32 15.42
N PRO A 44 10.34 0.31 15.96
CA PRO A 44 11.22 -0.34 16.93
C PRO A 44 10.54 -0.51 18.29
N GLY A 45 10.97 -1.53 19.01
CA GLY A 45 10.47 -1.85 20.34
C GLY A 45 9.12 -2.55 20.33
N VAL A 46 8.48 -2.63 21.49
CA VAL A 46 7.22 -3.34 21.66
C VAL A 46 6.06 -2.61 20.98
N LEU A 47 5.13 -3.37 20.41
CA LEU A 47 3.98 -2.84 19.72
C LEU A 47 2.91 -2.37 20.71
N THR A 48 3.07 -1.15 21.22
CA THR A 48 2.17 -0.58 22.23
C THR A 48 0.90 -0.01 21.63
N LEU A 49 -0.18 -0.06 22.43
CA LEU A 49 -1.45 0.61 22.10
C LEU A 49 -1.21 2.10 21.79
N ASN A 50 -1.90 2.60 20.76
CA ASN A 50 -1.80 3.97 20.25
C ASN A 50 -0.45 4.34 19.58
N ALA A 51 0.46 3.39 19.37
CA ALA A 51 1.60 3.67 18.50
C ALA A 51 1.11 4.02 17.09
N VAL A 52 1.72 5.06 16.49
CA VAL A 52 1.31 5.62 15.18
C VAL A 52 2.50 5.71 14.27
N PHE A 53 2.28 5.32 13.02
CA PHE A 53 3.19 5.57 11.91
C PHE A 53 2.42 6.08 10.71
N ALA A 54 3.06 6.86 9.85
CA ALA A 54 2.40 7.46 8.70
C ALA A 54 3.35 7.65 7.52
N HIS A 55 2.77 7.74 6.32
CA HIS A 55 3.48 8.07 5.09
C HIS A 55 2.64 9.00 4.24
N VAL A 56 3.26 10.06 3.71
CA VAL A 56 2.65 10.99 2.77
C VAL A 56 3.05 10.62 1.35
N PHE A 57 2.08 10.46 0.47
CA PHE A 57 2.32 10.06 -0.91
C PHE A 57 2.83 11.24 -1.76
N ALA A 58 4.06 11.14 -2.24
CA ALA A 58 4.64 12.12 -3.18
C ALA A 58 4.13 11.95 -4.62
N ALA A 59 3.50 10.83 -4.94
CA ALA A 59 2.88 10.53 -6.22
C ALA A 59 1.67 9.60 -6.01
N ALA A 60 0.78 9.51 -7.02
CA ALA A 60 -0.33 8.59 -6.97
C ALA A 60 0.17 7.14 -6.83
N ALA A 61 -0.52 6.34 -6.01
CA ALA A 61 -0.22 4.93 -5.80
C ALA A 61 -1.50 4.13 -5.60
N ALA A 62 -1.49 2.87 -6.05
CA ALA A 62 -2.57 1.92 -5.86
C ALA A 62 -2.04 0.63 -5.24
N PHE A 63 -2.79 0.07 -4.33
CA PHE A 63 -2.44 -1.18 -3.65
C PHE A 63 -3.48 -2.26 -3.99
N PRO A 64 -3.06 -3.52 -4.11
CA PRO A 64 -4.00 -4.62 -4.30
C PRO A 64 -4.98 -4.74 -3.12
N LEU A 65 -6.12 -5.41 -3.37
CA LEU A 65 -7.04 -5.79 -2.31
C LEU A 65 -6.28 -6.55 -1.21
N HIS A 66 -6.58 -6.24 0.05
CA HIS A 66 -5.91 -6.79 1.23
C HIS A 66 -4.39 -6.56 1.22
N PHE A 67 -3.91 -5.47 0.60
CA PHE A 67 -2.49 -5.18 0.42
C PHE A 67 -1.69 -6.39 -0.11
N GLY A 68 -2.26 -7.14 -1.07
CA GLY A 68 -1.64 -8.35 -1.63
C GLY A 68 -0.19 -8.12 -2.03
N GLY A 69 0.70 -9.04 -1.66
CA GLY A 69 2.15 -8.92 -1.84
C GLY A 69 2.89 -8.10 -0.77
N SER A 70 2.16 -7.44 0.15
CA SER A 70 2.75 -6.78 1.31
C SER A 70 3.21 -7.78 2.35
N GLN A 71 4.19 -7.39 3.16
CA GLN A 71 4.78 -8.23 4.19
C GLN A 71 4.94 -7.45 5.49
N ALA A 72 4.84 -8.13 6.61
CA ALA A 72 5.29 -7.61 7.89
C ALA A 72 5.93 -8.72 8.71
N ARG A 73 6.81 -8.34 9.62
CA ARG A 73 7.50 -9.27 10.49
C ARG A 73 7.90 -8.56 11.78
N GLY A 74 7.79 -9.26 12.89
CA GLY A 74 8.38 -8.84 14.16
C GLY A 74 9.61 -9.65 14.51
N SER A 75 10.36 -9.20 15.49
CA SER A 75 11.53 -9.90 16.05
C SER A 75 11.15 -11.06 16.98
N ALA A 76 9.89 -11.08 17.47
CA ALA A 76 9.36 -12.13 18.34
C ALA A 76 7.92 -12.47 17.97
N ASN A 77 7.46 -13.67 18.35
CA ASN A 77 6.08 -14.08 18.15
C ASN A 77 5.14 -13.28 19.06
N ALA A 78 4.00 -12.88 18.53
CA ALA A 78 2.93 -12.31 19.32
C ALA A 78 2.37 -13.35 20.31
N THR A 79 2.08 -12.96 21.54
CA THR A 79 1.34 -13.81 22.50
C THR A 79 -0.15 -13.52 22.47
N GLY A 80 -0.51 -12.27 22.17
CA GLY A 80 -1.85 -11.85 21.80
C GLY A 80 -2.06 -11.80 20.30
N SER A 81 -3.04 -11.02 19.86
CA SER A 81 -3.28 -10.76 18.44
C SER A 81 -3.27 -9.24 18.22
N PRO A 82 -2.09 -8.61 18.12
CA PRO A 82 -2.00 -7.17 17.92
C PRO A 82 -2.64 -6.77 16.59
N VAL A 83 -3.32 -5.62 16.61
CA VAL A 83 -4.04 -5.09 15.46
C VAL A 83 -3.54 -3.69 15.15
N VAL A 84 -3.22 -3.47 13.88
CA VAL A 84 -2.96 -2.14 13.32
C VAL A 84 -4.12 -1.77 12.41
N THR A 85 -4.76 -0.64 12.67
CA THR A 85 -5.79 -0.07 11.79
C THR A 85 -5.13 0.92 10.83
N PHE A 86 -5.31 0.70 9.53
CA PHE A 86 -4.89 1.63 8.50
C PHE A 86 -6.00 2.63 8.19
N ALA A 87 -5.63 3.89 8.12
CA ALA A 87 -6.53 4.96 7.75
C ALA A 87 -5.89 5.87 6.70
N ARG A 88 -6.72 6.46 5.84
CA ARG A 88 -6.34 7.44 4.83
C ARG A 88 -6.87 8.81 5.21
N SER A 89 -6.07 9.86 5.01
CA SER A 89 -6.55 11.24 4.88
C SER A 89 -6.25 11.76 3.48
N ALA A 90 -7.19 12.52 2.92
CA ALA A 90 -6.97 13.21 1.67
C ALA A 90 -6.08 14.44 1.86
N ALA A 91 -5.29 14.82 0.84
CA ALA A 91 -4.46 16.02 0.85
C ALA A 91 -5.27 17.30 1.17
N ALA A 92 -6.52 17.39 0.70
CA ALA A 92 -7.43 18.50 0.96
C ALA A 92 -7.99 18.52 2.40
N SER A 93 -7.85 17.43 3.17
CA SER A 93 -8.37 17.30 4.53
C SER A 93 -7.40 16.48 5.39
N PRO A 94 -6.17 16.98 5.62
CA PRO A 94 -5.06 16.17 6.15
C PRO A 94 -5.24 15.69 7.59
N LEU A 95 -6.19 16.25 8.33
CA LEU A 95 -6.51 15.85 9.71
C LEU A 95 -7.72 14.91 9.81
N SER A 96 -8.42 14.65 8.69
CA SER A 96 -9.59 13.79 8.63
C SER A 96 -9.20 12.40 8.13
N PHE A 97 -9.11 11.42 9.02
CA PHE A 97 -8.72 10.06 8.71
C PHE A 97 -9.94 9.13 8.63
N SER A 98 -10.06 8.40 7.53
CA SER A 98 -11.06 7.34 7.34
C SER A 98 -10.38 5.98 7.30
N ASN A 99 -10.91 5.01 8.03
CA ASN A 99 -10.36 3.65 8.05
C ASN A 99 -10.48 2.98 6.68
N ILE A 100 -9.41 2.34 6.23
CA ILE A 100 -9.33 1.63 4.95
C ILE A 100 -9.04 0.14 5.11
N GLY A 101 -8.61 -0.29 6.28
CA GLY A 101 -8.32 -1.69 6.55
C GLY A 101 -7.60 -1.94 7.85
N THR A 102 -7.26 -3.19 8.09
CA THR A 102 -6.54 -3.65 9.27
C THR A 102 -5.43 -4.63 8.90
N MET A 103 -4.44 -4.71 9.74
CA MET A 103 -3.44 -5.77 9.80
C MET A 103 -3.53 -6.43 11.18
N THR A 104 -3.65 -7.75 11.21
CA THR A 104 -3.66 -8.54 12.45
C THR A 104 -2.52 -9.54 12.41
N ILE A 105 -1.76 -9.66 13.49
CA ILE A 105 -0.75 -10.69 13.67
C ILE A 105 -1.34 -11.73 14.62
N THR A 106 -1.54 -12.94 14.12
CA THR A 106 -2.14 -14.02 14.92
C THR A 106 -1.19 -14.45 16.05
N ALA A 107 -1.74 -14.69 17.24
CA ALA A 107 -0.98 -15.20 18.38
C ALA A 107 -0.17 -16.46 18.00
N GLY A 108 1.06 -16.54 18.50
CA GLY A 108 2.00 -17.62 18.18
C GLY A 108 2.72 -17.48 16.85
N THR A 109 2.51 -16.39 16.11
CA THR A 109 3.13 -16.14 14.80
C THR A 109 3.83 -14.77 14.73
N THR A 110 4.62 -14.58 13.67
CA THR A 110 5.14 -13.27 13.25
C THR A 110 4.50 -12.77 11.96
N ASN A 111 3.61 -13.57 11.35
CA ASN A 111 3.03 -13.28 10.04
C ASN A 111 1.71 -12.52 10.16
N PRO A 112 1.52 -11.43 9.41
CA PRO A 112 0.29 -10.66 9.42
C PRO A 112 -0.75 -11.22 8.46
N THR A 113 -2.02 -10.90 8.77
CA THR A 113 -3.13 -10.94 7.83
C THR A 113 -3.62 -9.51 7.58
N PHE A 114 -3.72 -9.12 6.32
CA PHE A 114 -4.26 -7.81 5.93
C PHE A 114 -5.70 -7.96 5.44
N ILE A 115 -6.58 -7.04 5.83
CA ILE A 115 -7.98 -6.98 5.39
C ILE A 115 -8.32 -5.54 5.00
N THR A 116 -8.82 -5.34 3.78
CA THR A 116 -9.37 -4.07 3.29
C THR A 116 -10.71 -4.32 2.61
N ALA A 117 -11.63 -3.37 2.67
CA ALA A 117 -12.93 -3.50 2.01
C ALA A 117 -12.84 -3.35 0.48
N SER A 118 -11.85 -2.60 0.00
CA SER A 118 -11.57 -2.38 -1.42
C SER A 118 -10.07 -2.15 -1.63
N PRO A 119 -9.56 -2.29 -2.87
CA PRO A 119 -8.18 -1.94 -3.18
C PRO A 119 -7.88 -0.48 -2.80
N PRO A 120 -6.92 -0.22 -1.89
CA PRO A 120 -6.59 1.15 -1.49
C PRO A 120 -5.91 1.91 -2.61
N SER A 121 -6.29 3.17 -2.81
CA SER A 121 -5.64 4.08 -3.75
C SER A 121 -5.42 5.44 -3.12
N PHE A 122 -4.34 6.11 -3.51
CA PHE A 122 -3.90 7.39 -2.99
C PHE A 122 -3.51 8.30 -4.14
N VAL A 123 -3.74 9.60 -3.97
CA VAL A 123 -3.19 10.63 -4.86
C VAL A 123 -2.05 11.37 -4.16
N THR A 124 -1.34 12.21 -4.91
CA THR A 124 -0.26 13.04 -4.36
C THR A 124 -0.78 13.89 -3.19
N GLY A 125 -0.08 13.84 -2.08
CA GLY A 125 -0.43 14.57 -0.84
C GLY A 125 -1.35 13.81 0.12
N ASP A 126 -1.96 12.70 -0.31
CA ASP A 126 -2.69 11.83 0.63
C ASP A 126 -1.75 11.24 1.67
N THR A 127 -2.30 10.89 2.81
CA THR A 127 -1.56 10.23 3.89
C THR A 127 -2.18 8.88 4.21
N ILE A 128 -1.37 7.82 4.30
CA ILE A 128 -1.73 6.60 5.00
C ILE A 128 -1.17 6.66 6.43
N ARG A 129 -1.98 6.27 7.39
CA ARG A 129 -1.61 6.16 8.80
C ARG A 129 -1.91 4.76 9.29
N GLY A 130 -0.97 4.13 9.99
CA GLY A 130 -1.20 2.96 10.81
C GLY A 130 -1.32 3.39 12.27
N LEU A 131 -2.34 2.90 12.96
CA LEU A 131 -2.59 3.08 14.38
C LEU A 131 -2.69 1.70 15.03
N VAL A 132 -1.89 1.45 16.05
CA VAL A 132 -2.01 0.23 16.86
C VAL A 132 -3.25 0.34 17.73
N THR A 133 -4.29 -0.43 17.39
CA THR A 133 -5.58 -0.45 18.12
C THR A 133 -5.67 -1.59 19.12
N THR A 134 -4.83 -2.61 18.97
CA THR A 134 -4.59 -3.65 19.99
C THR A 134 -3.08 -3.86 20.06
N GLY A 135 -2.49 -3.62 21.21
CA GLY A 135 -1.06 -3.79 21.43
C GLY A 135 -0.71 -5.20 21.90
N ASP A 136 0.57 -5.55 21.78
CA ASP A 136 1.15 -6.77 22.37
C ASP A 136 2.59 -6.49 22.80
N VAL A 137 2.83 -6.55 24.08
CA VAL A 137 4.15 -6.26 24.68
C VAL A 137 5.19 -7.36 24.40
N SER A 138 4.77 -8.52 23.92
CA SER A 138 5.67 -9.60 23.52
C SER A 138 6.10 -9.49 22.05
N PHE A 139 5.32 -8.78 21.22
CA PHE A 139 5.64 -8.54 19.82
C PHE A 139 6.43 -7.25 19.68
N ALA A 140 7.64 -7.35 19.19
CA ALA A 140 8.56 -6.21 19.08
C ALA A 140 9.12 -6.07 17.66
N ASP A 141 9.62 -4.87 17.37
CA ASP A 141 10.33 -4.50 16.13
C ASP A 141 9.52 -4.85 14.88
N LEU A 142 8.37 -4.22 14.71
CA LEU A 142 7.53 -4.43 13.53
C LEU A 142 8.17 -3.80 12.28
N TYR A 143 8.59 -4.64 11.36
CA TYR A 143 8.98 -4.28 10.00
C TYR A 143 7.79 -4.51 9.08
N LEU A 144 7.31 -3.48 8.43
CA LEU A 144 6.15 -3.54 7.54
C LEU A 144 6.52 -3.00 6.17
N THR A 145 6.23 -3.77 5.12
CA THR A 145 6.37 -3.36 3.73
C THR A 145 5.03 -3.46 3.03
N LEU A 146 4.51 -2.35 2.55
CA LEU A 146 3.31 -2.31 1.70
C LEU A 146 3.73 -2.24 0.24
N ALA A 147 3.26 -3.21 -0.56
CA ALA A 147 3.57 -3.33 -1.98
C ALA A 147 2.39 -2.84 -2.83
N GLY A 148 2.66 -1.93 -3.75
CA GLY A 148 1.69 -1.33 -4.67
C GLY A 148 2.30 -1.00 -6.02
N THR A 149 1.58 -0.20 -6.79
CA THR A 149 1.99 0.31 -8.11
C THR A 149 1.75 1.82 -8.20
N ARG A 150 2.50 2.48 -9.09
CA ARG A 150 2.30 3.89 -9.48
C ARG A 150 1.61 4.00 -10.80
#